data_2d608de72064c06d3ed81f82d91764ff
#
_entry.id   2d608de72064c06d3ed81f82d91764ff
#
_cell.length_a   1.000
_cell.length_b   1.000
_cell.length_c   1.000
_cell.angle_alpha   90.00
_cell.angle_beta   90.00
_cell.angle_gamma   90.00
#
_symmetry.space_group_name_H-M   'P 1'
#
loop_
_entity.id
_entity.type
_entity.pdbx_description
1 polymer ?
#
loop_
_entity_poly.entity_id
_entity_poly.type
_entity_poly.pdbx_seq_one_letter_code
_entity_poly.pdbx_strand_id
1 'polypeptide(L)'
;MLSFSLTSLSYRLGIFGFSGAPGLEQNVGLRDQRLAVEWVRENIAAFGGDPLRVTIFGQSAGGSSVDYWAFVYEDDPIVAGLISHSGTAFSFVPNNISYAETLWYNVSGTLGCGDRPMADSEAVIACVRRQSVADVLAAALKVPPLPTQALPQATFHPTVDNEIVFSLGEYLARAQSSNFAKIPYLAGHGDYEAGFYRVSAYTQNITLSPSQWELFNKRAFTCPTKYATDVRLGAGVPTWRYRYMADWPNLRLYEAWDEYPDSGAYHGADLDMLFGTAFDVTGERNSPAEEATSQYIMGAWAAFGRDPTHGLVAYGWPQYDAAEGAESLVLLGDDNQAAPRFVDAGVYDAMCPAVEKNDPLPGRGAF
;
A
#
# COMPACT_ATOMS: atom_id res chain seq x y z
N MET A 1 26.53 14.30 9.29
CA MET A 1 26.12 13.43 8.17
C MET A 1 25.32 12.29 8.77
N LEU A 2 24.06 12.16 8.44
CA LEU A 2 23.18 11.12 8.99
C LEU A 2 23.27 9.91 8.07
N SER A 3 23.85 8.81 8.54
CA SER A 3 23.94 7.57 7.75
C SER A 3 22.74 6.69 8.01
N PHE A 4 22.06 6.28 6.95
CA PHE A 4 21.06 5.22 6.92
C PHE A 4 21.57 4.09 6.05
N SER A 5 21.23 2.86 6.43
CA SER A 5 21.31 1.73 5.52
C SER A 5 19.92 1.54 4.90
N LEU A 6 19.76 1.92 3.63
CA LEU A 6 18.56 1.65 2.87
C LEU A 6 18.72 0.30 2.17
N THR A 7 17.76 -0.59 2.39
CA THR A 7 17.71 -1.91 1.75
C THR A 7 16.42 -2.05 0.98
N SER A 8 16.50 -2.34 -0.31
CA SER A 8 15.36 -2.76 -1.12
C SER A 8 15.36 -4.28 -1.27
N LEU A 9 14.17 -4.86 -1.34
CA LEU A 9 14.00 -6.28 -1.56
C LEU A 9 13.13 -6.54 -2.80
N SER A 10 13.43 -7.61 -3.51
CA SER A 10 12.58 -8.15 -4.56
C SER A 10 11.86 -9.38 -4.03
N TYR A 11 10.57 -9.52 -4.32
CA TYR A 11 9.75 -10.65 -3.91
C TYR A 11 8.87 -11.13 -5.06
N ARG A 12 8.38 -12.35 -4.98
CA ARG A 12 7.55 -12.95 -6.04
C ARG A 12 6.22 -12.24 -6.16
N LEU A 13 5.84 -11.92 -7.40
CA LEU A 13 4.61 -11.22 -7.76
C LEU A 13 3.71 -12.09 -8.64
N GLY A 14 2.46 -11.64 -8.84
CA GLY A 14 1.50 -12.28 -9.72
C GLY A 14 1.30 -13.76 -9.36
N ILE A 15 1.11 -14.61 -10.36
CA ILE A 15 0.91 -16.05 -10.14
C ILE A 15 2.08 -16.75 -9.41
N PHE A 16 3.28 -16.22 -9.48
CA PHE A 16 4.44 -16.80 -8.80
C PHE A 16 4.50 -16.49 -7.32
N GLY A 17 3.90 -15.38 -6.89
CA GLY A 17 3.80 -14.98 -5.48
C GLY A 17 2.45 -15.33 -4.84
N PHE A 18 1.40 -15.42 -5.65
CA PHE A 18 0.00 -15.49 -5.22
C PHE A 18 -0.79 -16.44 -6.11
N SER A 19 -0.37 -17.70 -6.17
CA SER A 19 -0.86 -18.66 -7.17
C SER A 19 -2.32 -19.06 -7.02
N GLY A 20 -2.86 -19.11 -5.80
CA GLY A 20 -4.16 -19.71 -5.51
C GLY A 20 -4.20 -21.23 -5.71
N ALA A 21 -3.06 -21.88 -5.95
CA ALA A 21 -2.99 -23.31 -6.23
C ALA A 21 -3.39 -24.14 -5.02
N PRO A 22 -4.39 -25.04 -5.11
CA PRO A 22 -4.75 -25.94 -4.02
C PRO A 22 -3.58 -26.87 -3.66
N GLY A 23 -3.34 -27.02 -2.37
CA GLY A 23 -2.25 -27.88 -1.86
C GLY A 23 -0.88 -27.19 -1.84
N LEU A 24 -0.75 -25.95 -2.27
CA LEU A 24 0.43 -25.13 -2.07
C LEU A 24 0.21 -24.11 -0.96
N GLU A 25 1.32 -23.74 -0.34
CA GLU A 25 1.38 -22.60 0.57
C GLU A 25 1.00 -21.31 -0.18
N GLN A 26 0.08 -20.54 0.41
CA GLN A 26 -0.41 -19.31 -0.22
C GLN A 26 0.48 -18.12 0.15
N ASN A 27 0.31 -17.02 -0.59
CA ASN A 27 0.94 -15.72 -0.27
C ASN A 27 2.46 -15.77 -0.11
N VAL A 28 3.12 -16.64 -0.88
CA VAL A 28 4.58 -16.80 -0.78
C VAL A 28 5.36 -15.53 -1.08
N GLY A 29 4.78 -14.56 -1.83
CA GLY A 29 5.38 -13.24 -2.00
C GLY A 29 5.47 -12.44 -0.70
N LEU A 30 4.49 -12.55 0.21
CA LEU A 30 4.55 -11.93 1.54
C LEU A 30 5.54 -12.66 2.47
N ARG A 31 5.67 -13.97 2.31
CA ARG A 31 6.69 -14.76 3.03
C ARG A 31 8.11 -14.41 2.57
N ASP A 32 8.30 -14.12 1.27
CA ASP A 32 9.58 -13.61 0.76
C ASP A 32 9.96 -12.31 1.44
N GLN A 33 8.99 -11.41 1.68
CA GLN A 33 9.22 -10.15 2.41
C GLN A 33 9.66 -10.43 3.86
N ARG A 34 8.99 -11.35 4.56
CA ARG A 34 9.37 -11.74 5.93
C ARG A 34 10.79 -12.27 5.97
N LEU A 35 11.13 -13.20 5.11
CA LEU A 35 12.45 -13.79 5.02
C LEU A 35 13.54 -12.74 4.73
N ALA A 36 13.25 -11.77 3.88
CA ALA A 36 14.18 -10.68 3.58
C ALA A 36 14.43 -9.79 4.81
N VAL A 37 13.40 -9.47 5.59
CA VAL A 37 13.56 -8.67 6.82
C VAL A 37 14.30 -9.46 7.91
N GLU A 38 14.07 -10.76 8.02
CA GLU A 38 14.85 -11.65 8.91
C GLU A 38 16.33 -11.62 8.51
N TRP A 39 16.64 -11.77 7.21
CA TRP A 39 18.00 -11.68 6.72
C TRP A 39 18.64 -10.32 7.02
N VAL A 40 17.90 -9.22 6.83
CA VAL A 40 18.37 -7.87 7.18
C VAL A 40 18.69 -7.81 8.66
N ARG A 41 17.81 -8.26 9.55
CA ARG A 41 18.01 -8.26 11.00
C ARG A 41 19.26 -9.06 11.40
N GLU A 42 19.52 -10.19 10.76
CA GLU A 42 20.67 -11.02 11.05
C GLU A 42 22.00 -10.43 10.55
N ASN A 43 21.98 -9.70 9.44
CA ASN A 43 23.19 -9.31 8.72
C ASN A 43 23.50 -7.80 8.74
N ILE A 44 22.53 -6.93 9.06
CA ILE A 44 22.66 -5.48 8.85
C ILE A 44 23.77 -4.85 9.69
N ALA A 45 24.15 -5.45 10.82
CA ALA A 45 25.25 -5.00 11.64
C ALA A 45 26.59 -4.99 10.87
N ALA A 46 26.79 -5.94 9.95
CA ALA A 46 27.98 -6.00 9.10
C ALA A 46 28.04 -4.83 8.08
N PHE A 47 26.92 -4.18 7.83
CA PHE A 47 26.79 -3.00 6.95
C PHE A 47 26.71 -1.69 7.75
N GLY A 48 26.93 -1.73 9.07
CA GLY A 48 26.88 -0.57 9.96
C GLY A 48 25.47 -0.18 10.42
N GLY A 49 24.44 -0.99 10.10
CA GLY A 49 23.07 -0.81 10.56
C GLY A 49 22.84 -1.39 11.96
N ASP A 50 21.67 -1.08 12.53
CA ASP A 50 21.25 -1.57 13.83
C ASP A 50 20.06 -2.52 13.68
N PRO A 51 20.21 -3.82 14.01
CA PRO A 51 19.15 -4.82 13.88
C PRO A 51 17.93 -4.57 14.77
N LEU A 52 18.04 -3.71 15.78
CA LEU A 52 16.94 -3.33 16.67
C LEU A 52 16.17 -2.08 16.18
N ARG A 53 16.65 -1.44 15.13
CA ARG A 53 16.05 -0.23 14.55
C ARG A 53 15.68 -0.39 13.09
N VAL A 54 15.15 -1.54 12.74
CA VAL A 54 14.64 -1.81 11.39
C VAL A 54 13.25 -1.18 11.26
N THR A 55 13.08 -0.28 10.30
CA THR A 55 11.78 0.25 9.89
C THR A 55 11.46 -0.27 8.50
N ILE A 56 10.30 -0.86 8.31
CA ILE A 56 9.81 -1.25 6.99
C ILE A 56 8.86 -0.19 6.44
N PHE A 57 8.96 0.06 5.15
CA PHE A 57 8.06 0.97 4.47
C PHE A 57 7.72 0.45 3.07
N GLY A 58 6.56 0.85 2.57
CA GLY A 58 6.11 0.44 1.26
C GLY A 58 5.00 1.32 0.73
N GLN A 59 4.87 1.35 -0.59
CA GLN A 59 3.85 2.12 -1.30
C GLN A 59 2.85 1.19 -1.96
N SER A 60 1.55 1.57 -1.97
CA SER A 60 0.49 0.82 -2.64
C SER A 60 0.35 -0.60 -2.08
N ALA A 61 0.54 -1.63 -2.90
CA ALA A 61 0.62 -3.02 -2.45
C ALA A 61 1.70 -3.23 -1.38
N GLY A 62 2.82 -2.50 -1.44
CA GLY A 62 3.84 -2.48 -0.40
C GLY A 62 3.35 -1.84 0.90
N GLY A 63 2.57 -0.75 0.82
CA GLY A 63 1.92 -0.13 1.98
C GLY A 63 0.94 -1.10 2.66
N SER A 64 0.13 -1.81 1.86
CA SER A 64 -0.76 -2.87 2.37
C SER A 64 0.02 -4.02 3.01
N SER A 65 1.16 -4.41 2.42
CA SER A 65 2.04 -5.46 2.99
C SER A 65 2.61 -5.05 4.35
N VAL A 66 3.02 -3.78 4.48
CA VAL A 66 3.48 -3.20 5.76
C VAL A 66 2.37 -3.23 6.81
N ASP A 67 1.15 -2.92 6.41
CA ASP A 67 0.02 -2.93 7.33
C ASP A 67 -0.40 -4.37 7.70
N TYR A 68 -0.39 -5.32 6.74
CA TYR A 68 -0.57 -6.75 7.02
C TYR A 68 0.45 -7.26 8.05
N TRP A 69 1.69 -6.81 7.97
CA TRP A 69 2.75 -7.19 8.90
C TRP A 69 2.36 -7.02 10.36
N ALA A 70 1.69 -5.91 10.70
CA ALA A 70 1.25 -5.67 12.07
C ALA A 70 0.22 -6.70 12.55
N PHE A 71 -0.67 -7.17 11.66
CA PHE A 71 -1.71 -8.14 12.01
C PHE A 71 -1.22 -9.57 12.02
N VAL A 72 -0.25 -9.89 11.16
CA VAL A 72 0.29 -11.24 11.01
C VAL A 72 1.32 -11.55 12.09
N TYR A 73 2.20 -10.59 12.36
CA TYR A 73 3.32 -10.77 13.28
C TYR A 73 3.09 -9.97 14.58
N GLU A 74 1.89 -10.11 15.16
CA GLU A 74 1.49 -9.40 16.38
C GLU A 74 2.49 -9.63 17.52
N ASP A 75 2.89 -10.89 17.74
CA ASP A 75 3.77 -11.31 18.83
C ASP A 75 5.26 -11.27 18.49
N ASP A 76 5.63 -11.28 17.21
CA ASP A 76 7.03 -11.26 16.74
C ASP A 76 7.22 -10.34 15.51
N PRO A 77 7.02 -9.04 15.67
CA PRO A 77 7.08 -8.11 14.55
C PRO A 77 8.48 -7.89 13.97
N ILE A 78 9.54 -8.16 14.70
CA ILE A 78 10.97 -8.01 14.35
C ILE A 78 11.40 -6.65 13.78
N VAL A 79 10.52 -5.66 13.73
CA VAL A 79 10.75 -4.30 13.24
C VAL A 79 10.36 -3.29 14.31
N ALA A 80 10.94 -2.10 14.25
CA ALA A 80 10.75 -1.03 15.22
C ALA A 80 9.78 0.06 14.75
N GLY A 81 9.50 0.13 13.45
CA GLY A 81 8.62 1.13 12.85
C GLY A 81 7.96 0.64 11.56
N LEU A 82 6.79 1.16 11.27
CA LEU A 82 5.99 0.86 10.09
C LEU A 82 5.62 2.15 9.35
N ILE A 83 5.86 2.21 8.04
CA ILE A 83 5.41 3.33 7.20
C ILE A 83 4.61 2.80 6.02
N SER A 84 3.34 3.18 5.93
CA SER A 84 2.44 2.81 4.84
C SER A 84 2.10 4.01 3.96
N HIS A 85 2.57 3.99 2.70
CA HIS A 85 2.21 4.97 1.69
C HIS A 85 1.07 4.42 0.83
N SER A 86 -0.05 5.13 0.78
CA SER A 86 -1.14 4.87 -0.18
C SER A 86 -1.59 3.40 -0.22
N GLY A 87 -1.65 2.75 0.95
CA GLY A 87 -2.07 1.36 1.05
C GLY A 87 -2.13 0.89 2.50
N THR A 88 -3.21 0.20 2.86
CA THR A 88 -3.44 -0.39 4.18
C THR A 88 -4.11 -1.75 4.03
N ALA A 89 -4.24 -2.51 5.11
CA ALA A 89 -5.00 -3.75 5.14
C ALA A 89 -6.50 -3.56 4.80
N PHE A 90 -6.95 -2.32 4.80
CA PHE A 90 -8.34 -1.93 4.54
C PHE A 90 -8.54 -1.31 3.14
N SER A 91 -7.48 -1.15 2.35
CA SER A 91 -7.53 -0.47 1.04
C SER A 91 -8.10 -1.34 -0.06
N PHE A 92 -7.65 -2.59 -0.16
CA PHE A 92 -8.08 -3.52 -1.20
C PHE A 92 -8.43 -4.87 -0.59
N VAL A 93 -9.48 -5.51 -1.12
CA VAL A 93 -9.96 -6.80 -0.59
C VAL A 93 -9.11 -7.92 -1.20
N PRO A 94 -8.52 -8.80 -0.37
CA PRO A 94 -7.82 -9.99 -0.86
C PRO A 94 -8.76 -10.93 -1.62
N ASN A 95 -8.21 -11.75 -2.52
CA ASN A 95 -8.97 -12.83 -3.15
C ASN A 95 -9.48 -13.81 -2.08
N ASN A 96 -10.73 -14.26 -2.21
CA ASN A 96 -11.13 -15.45 -1.45
C ASN A 96 -10.51 -16.71 -2.07
N ILE A 97 -10.36 -17.76 -1.25
CA ILE A 97 -9.64 -18.98 -1.67
C ILE A 97 -10.30 -19.65 -2.87
N SER A 98 -11.62 -19.75 -2.92
CA SER A 98 -12.33 -20.42 -4.02
C SER A 98 -12.16 -19.68 -5.35
N TYR A 99 -12.11 -18.34 -5.32
CA TYR A 99 -11.84 -17.54 -6.50
C TYR A 99 -10.37 -17.71 -6.94
N ALA A 100 -9.43 -17.65 -6.02
CA ALA A 100 -8.02 -17.87 -6.32
C ALA A 100 -7.76 -19.25 -6.95
N GLU A 101 -8.41 -20.30 -6.44
CA GLU A 101 -8.40 -21.65 -7.04
C GLU A 101 -8.96 -21.65 -8.47
N THR A 102 -10.04 -20.91 -8.71
CA THR A 102 -10.61 -20.78 -10.06
C THR A 102 -9.60 -20.13 -11.01
N LEU A 103 -8.92 -19.08 -10.57
CA LEU A 103 -7.86 -18.42 -11.35
C LEU A 103 -6.72 -19.37 -11.68
N TRP A 104 -6.27 -20.16 -10.70
CA TRP A 104 -5.25 -21.18 -10.89
C TRP A 104 -5.65 -22.19 -11.95
N TYR A 105 -6.87 -22.76 -11.86
CA TYR A 105 -7.32 -23.77 -12.82
C TYR A 105 -7.54 -23.20 -14.22
N ASN A 106 -7.87 -21.92 -14.36
CA ASN A 106 -7.92 -21.25 -15.67
C ASN A 106 -6.53 -21.20 -16.31
N VAL A 107 -5.48 -20.94 -15.54
CA VAL A 107 -4.10 -20.95 -16.03
C VAL A 107 -3.65 -22.39 -16.34
N SER A 108 -3.84 -23.33 -15.44
CA SER A 108 -3.42 -24.73 -15.64
C SER A 108 -4.15 -25.38 -16.81
N GLY A 109 -5.43 -25.08 -17.01
CA GLY A 109 -6.20 -25.50 -18.17
C GLY A 109 -5.68 -24.94 -19.47
N THR A 110 -5.34 -23.62 -19.50
CA THR A 110 -4.72 -22.97 -20.66
C THR A 110 -3.38 -23.64 -21.04
N LEU A 111 -2.65 -24.15 -20.04
CA LEU A 111 -1.38 -24.86 -20.22
C LEU A 111 -1.54 -26.35 -20.53
N GLY A 112 -2.77 -26.87 -20.59
CA GLY A 112 -3.05 -28.28 -20.79
C GLY A 112 -2.71 -29.18 -19.60
N CYS A 113 -2.59 -28.60 -18.41
CA CYS A 113 -2.23 -29.31 -17.18
C CYS A 113 -3.43 -29.78 -16.34
N GLY A 114 -4.67 -29.39 -16.75
CA GLY A 114 -5.91 -29.70 -16.03
C GLY A 114 -6.64 -28.44 -15.59
N ASP A 115 -7.99 -28.45 -15.75
CA ASP A 115 -8.86 -27.29 -15.64
C ASP A 115 -9.92 -27.43 -14.52
N ARG A 116 -9.83 -28.42 -13.66
CA ARG A 116 -10.87 -28.73 -12.66
C ARG A 116 -10.33 -29.12 -11.30
N PRO A 117 -11.06 -28.82 -10.21
CA PRO A 117 -10.70 -29.20 -8.85
C PRO A 117 -10.64 -30.71 -8.59
N MET A 118 -11.20 -31.56 -9.49
CA MET A 118 -11.17 -33.02 -9.38
C MET A 118 -9.89 -33.65 -9.94
N ALA A 119 -9.03 -32.88 -10.59
CA ALA A 119 -7.70 -33.35 -10.95
C ALA A 119 -6.86 -33.50 -9.69
N ASP A 120 -5.97 -34.50 -9.70
CA ASP A 120 -4.91 -34.62 -8.69
C ASP A 120 -4.11 -33.31 -8.65
N SER A 121 -4.27 -32.52 -7.58
CA SER A 121 -3.66 -31.21 -7.45
C SER A 121 -2.14 -31.28 -7.55
N GLU A 122 -1.51 -32.33 -7.05
CA GLU A 122 -0.07 -32.54 -7.14
C GLU A 122 0.37 -32.76 -8.60
N ALA A 123 -0.39 -33.54 -9.36
CA ALA A 123 -0.10 -33.78 -10.78
C ALA A 123 -0.24 -32.47 -11.60
N VAL A 124 -1.27 -31.65 -11.31
CA VAL A 124 -1.47 -30.33 -11.94
C VAL A 124 -0.30 -29.40 -11.63
N ILE A 125 0.07 -29.29 -10.35
CA ILE A 125 1.21 -28.47 -9.91
C ILE A 125 2.51 -28.94 -10.59
N ALA A 126 2.78 -30.26 -10.60
CA ALA A 126 3.94 -30.82 -11.24
C ALA A 126 3.97 -30.54 -12.76
N CYS A 127 2.80 -30.55 -13.41
CA CYS A 127 2.68 -30.20 -14.82
C CYS A 127 3.01 -28.71 -15.05
N VAL A 128 2.41 -27.80 -14.29
CA VAL A 128 2.66 -26.36 -14.41
C VAL A 128 4.12 -26.02 -14.13
N ARG A 129 4.75 -26.66 -13.15
CA ARG A 129 6.19 -26.48 -12.84
C ARG A 129 7.12 -26.89 -13.99
N ARG A 130 6.68 -27.70 -14.93
CA ARG A 130 7.47 -28.08 -16.12
C ARG A 130 7.30 -27.08 -17.27
N GLN A 131 6.35 -26.15 -17.18
CA GLN A 131 6.17 -25.13 -18.21
C GLN A 131 7.23 -24.03 -18.08
N SER A 132 7.49 -23.33 -19.18
CA SER A 132 8.38 -22.17 -19.12
C SER A 132 7.73 -21.02 -18.35
N VAL A 133 8.55 -20.15 -17.72
CA VAL A 133 8.06 -18.93 -17.07
C VAL A 133 7.24 -18.07 -18.04
N ALA A 134 7.68 -17.97 -19.30
CA ALA A 134 6.99 -17.20 -20.34
C ALA A 134 5.59 -17.77 -20.64
N ASP A 135 5.45 -19.10 -20.72
CA ASP A 135 4.16 -19.74 -20.98
C ASP A 135 3.21 -19.57 -19.80
N VAL A 136 3.69 -19.70 -18.56
CA VAL A 136 2.88 -19.47 -17.35
C VAL A 136 2.41 -18.02 -17.29
N LEU A 137 3.27 -17.03 -17.55
CA LEU A 137 2.89 -15.62 -17.60
C LEU A 137 1.89 -15.35 -18.71
N ALA A 138 2.12 -15.89 -19.92
CA ALA A 138 1.21 -15.71 -21.04
C ALA A 138 -0.18 -16.33 -20.76
N ALA A 139 -0.23 -17.44 -20.05
CA ALA A 139 -1.49 -18.04 -19.61
C ALA A 139 -2.18 -17.20 -18.52
N ALA A 140 -1.44 -16.69 -17.54
CA ALA A 140 -1.95 -15.84 -16.48
C ALA A 140 -2.53 -14.52 -17.01
N LEU A 141 -1.90 -13.90 -18.01
CA LEU A 141 -2.38 -12.68 -18.67
C LEU A 141 -3.68 -12.86 -19.47
N LYS A 142 -4.04 -14.09 -19.82
CA LYS A 142 -5.32 -14.39 -20.49
C LYS A 142 -6.49 -14.54 -19.53
N VAL A 143 -6.22 -14.65 -18.24
CA VAL A 143 -7.29 -14.76 -17.23
C VAL A 143 -7.91 -13.38 -17.05
N PRO A 144 -9.21 -13.21 -17.35
CA PRO A 144 -9.85 -11.90 -17.23
C PRO A 144 -9.96 -11.50 -15.75
N PRO A 145 -9.89 -10.19 -15.46
CA PRO A 145 -10.22 -9.68 -14.13
C PRO A 145 -11.71 -9.92 -13.82
N LEU A 146 -12.07 -9.78 -12.53
CA LEU A 146 -13.47 -9.89 -12.11
C LEU A 146 -14.33 -8.84 -12.85
N PRO A 147 -15.42 -9.26 -13.53
CA PRO A 147 -16.26 -8.35 -14.32
C PRO A 147 -17.05 -7.34 -13.47
N THR A 148 -17.04 -7.51 -12.15
CA THR A 148 -17.75 -6.64 -11.19
C THR A 148 -16.94 -5.44 -10.72
N GLN A 149 -15.68 -5.33 -11.12
CA GLN A 149 -14.80 -4.22 -10.74
C GLN A 149 -14.70 -3.20 -11.87
N ALA A 150 -15.09 -1.96 -11.61
CA ALA A 150 -14.94 -0.86 -12.58
C ALA A 150 -13.45 -0.55 -12.86
N LEU A 151 -12.59 -0.73 -11.86
CA LEU A 151 -11.15 -0.64 -11.99
C LEU A 151 -10.54 -1.99 -11.59
N PRO A 152 -10.09 -2.79 -12.56
CA PRO A 152 -9.57 -4.12 -12.27
C PRO A 152 -8.27 -4.05 -11.46
N GLN A 153 -8.23 -4.82 -10.38
CA GLN A 153 -6.98 -5.11 -9.66
C GLN A 153 -6.20 -6.19 -10.41
N ALA A 154 -4.93 -6.35 -10.04
CA ALA A 154 -4.15 -7.48 -10.52
C ALA A 154 -4.87 -8.80 -10.20
N THR A 155 -5.02 -9.67 -11.18
CA THR A 155 -5.77 -10.94 -11.05
C THR A 155 -5.18 -11.81 -9.94
N PHE A 156 -3.85 -11.98 -9.94
CA PHE A 156 -3.11 -12.74 -8.93
C PHE A 156 -2.52 -11.80 -7.89
N HIS A 157 -3.20 -11.67 -6.76
CA HIS A 157 -2.83 -10.83 -5.62
C HIS A 157 -3.09 -11.58 -4.30
N PRO A 158 -2.80 -11.02 -3.12
CA PRO A 158 -2.97 -11.72 -1.85
C PRO A 158 -4.32 -12.42 -1.72
N THR A 159 -4.26 -13.67 -1.24
CA THR A 159 -5.42 -14.57 -1.09
C THR A 159 -5.64 -14.87 0.37
N VAL A 160 -6.89 -14.85 0.83
CA VAL A 160 -7.26 -15.20 2.20
C VAL A 160 -6.86 -16.64 2.50
N ASP A 161 -5.90 -16.82 3.39
CA ASP A 161 -5.44 -18.12 3.91
C ASP A 161 -5.65 -18.26 5.42
N ASN A 162 -6.06 -17.18 6.10
CA ASN A 162 -6.22 -17.06 7.55
C ASN A 162 -4.92 -17.30 8.35
N GLU A 163 -3.78 -17.20 7.69
CA GLU A 163 -2.45 -17.34 8.28
C GLU A 163 -1.61 -16.07 8.03
N ILE A 164 -1.43 -15.69 6.76
CA ILE A 164 -0.69 -14.50 6.33
C ILE A 164 -1.63 -13.42 5.81
N VAL A 165 -2.77 -13.79 5.26
CA VAL A 165 -3.78 -12.86 4.75
C VAL A 165 -5.13 -13.22 5.34
N PHE A 166 -5.74 -12.24 5.99
CA PHE A 166 -7.06 -12.38 6.58
C PHE A 166 -8.14 -11.78 5.68
N SER A 167 -9.38 -12.22 5.85
CA SER A 167 -10.52 -11.55 5.23
C SER A 167 -10.66 -10.11 5.78
N LEU A 168 -11.32 -9.23 5.02
CA LEU A 168 -11.60 -7.88 5.53
C LEU A 168 -12.35 -7.92 6.87
N GLY A 169 -13.31 -8.82 7.02
CA GLY A 169 -14.05 -8.98 8.28
C GLY A 169 -13.13 -9.36 9.45
N GLU A 170 -12.16 -10.23 9.23
CA GLU A 170 -11.19 -10.61 10.24
C GLU A 170 -10.21 -9.45 10.55
N TYR A 171 -9.72 -8.71 9.54
CA TYR A 171 -8.91 -7.52 9.78
C TYR A 171 -9.66 -6.48 10.62
N LEU A 172 -10.95 -6.26 10.35
CA LEU A 172 -11.78 -5.34 11.12
C LEU A 172 -11.98 -5.84 12.57
N ALA A 173 -12.23 -7.13 12.77
CA ALA A 173 -12.39 -7.71 14.11
C ALA A 173 -11.08 -7.60 14.92
N ARG A 174 -9.93 -7.92 14.32
CA ARG A 174 -8.62 -7.76 14.94
C ARG A 174 -8.32 -6.29 15.28
N ALA A 175 -8.60 -5.37 14.37
CA ALA A 175 -8.41 -3.94 14.59
C ALA A 175 -9.27 -3.43 15.77
N GLN A 176 -10.55 -3.79 15.82
CA GLN A 176 -11.46 -3.42 16.91
C GLN A 176 -11.04 -4.00 18.26
N SER A 177 -10.47 -5.20 18.27
CA SER A 177 -9.97 -5.88 19.47
C SER A 177 -8.53 -5.48 19.81
N SER A 178 -7.92 -4.60 19.01
CA SER A 178 -6.51 -4.21 19.10
C SER A 178 -5.54 -5.39 18.98
N ASN A 179 -5.88 -6.44 18.24
CA ASN A 179 -5.04 -7.62 18.00
C ASN A 179 -4.12 -7.36 16.79
N PHE A 180 -3.10 -6.57 17.02
CA PHE A 180 -2.01 -6.25 16.08
C PHE A 180 -0.78 -5.76 16.85
N ALA A 181 0.40 -5.84 16.27
CA ALA A 181 1.65 -5.38 16.86
C ALA A 181 1.60 -3.89 17.20
N LYS A 182 1.99 -3.54 18.42
CA LYS A 182 1.98 -2.15 18.95
C LYS A 182 3.25 -1.41 18.56
N ILE A 183 3.47 -1.26 17.26
CA ILE A 183 4.64 -0.63 16.66
C ILE A 183 4.27 0.78 16.16
N PRO A 184 5.10 1.81 16.40
CA PRO A 184 4.88 3.14 15.85
C PRO A 184 4.58 3.13 14.36
N TYR A 185 3.60 3.92 13.94
CA TYR A 185 3.02 3.89 12.62
C TYR A 185 2.92 5.26 11.98
N LEU A 186 3.48 5.39 10.80
CA LEU A 186 3.30 6.54 9.92
C LEU A 186 2.50 6.10 8.69
N ALA A 187 1.39 6.76 8.42
CA ALA A 187 0.60 6.46 7.23
C ALA A 187 0.14 7.74 6.52
N GLY A 188 -0.02 7.64 5.22
CA GLY A 188 -0.55 8.73 4.41
C GLY A 188 -0.74 8.32 2.96
N HIS A 189 -1.18 9.29 2.15
CA HIS A 189 -1.46 9.08 0.74
C HIS A 189 -1.43 10.41 -0.03
N GLY A 190 -1.44 10.34 -1.37
CA GLY A 190 -1.60 11.49 -2.26
C GLY A 190 -3.00 12.11 -2.18
N ASP A 191 -3.10 13.41 -2.44
CA ASP A 191 -4.38 14.11 -2.44
C ASP A 191 -5.31 13.59 -3.54
N TYR A 192 -4.76 13.31 -4.72
CA TYR A 192 -5.49 12.82 -5.87
C TYR A 192 -4.95 11.49 -6.40
N GLU A 193 -5.02 10.44 -5.58
CA GLU A 193 -4.57 9.07 -5.92
C GLU A 193 -5.13 8.58 -7.27
N ALA A 194 -6.38 8.94 -7.58
CA ALA A 194 -7.07 8.63 -8.82
C ALA A 194 -6.30 9.09 -10.07
N GLY A 195 -5.44 10.09 -9.96
CA GLY A 195 -4.65 10.60 -11.09
C GLY A 195 -3.88 9.52 -11.84
N PHE A 196 -3.26 8.60 -11.12
CA PHE A 196 -2.58 7.45 -11.73
C PHE A 196 -3.56 6.43 -12.34
N TYR A 197 -4.63 6.10 -11.64
CA TYR A 197 -5.59 5.08 -12.08
C TYR A 197 -6.36 5.48 -13.34
N ARG A 198 -6.52 6.78 -13.59
CA ARG A 198 -7.12 7.29 -14.82
C ARG A 198 -6.33 6.92 -16.07
N VAL A 199 -5.00 6.83 -15.98
CA VAL A 199 -4.16 6.38 -17.09
C VAL A 199 -4.52 4.93 -17.48
N SER A 200 -4.62 4.05 -16.48
CA SER A 200 -5.00 2.65 -16.72
C SER A 200 -6.44 2.51 -17.23
N ALA A 201 -7.38 3.27 -16.68
CA ALA A 201 -8.77 3.28 -17.13
C ALA A 201 -8.88 3.73 -18.59
N TYR A 202 -8.18 4.80 -18.95
CA TYR A 202 -8.14 5.30 -20.33
C TYR A 202 -7.66 4.23 -21.33
N THR A 203 -6.59 3.51 -21.01
CA THR A 203 -6.06 2.44 -21.89
C THR A 203 -7.00 1.25 -22.03
N GLN A 204 -7.94 1.08 -21.11
CA GLN A 204 -8.95 0.03 -21.10
C GLN A 204 -10.33 0.51 -21.58
N ASN A 205 -10.45 1.73 -22.09
CA ASN A 205 -11.71 2.38 -22.48
C ASN A 205 -12.74 2.43 -21.33
N ILE A 206 -12.29 2.57 -20.09
CA ILE A 206 -13.14 2.74 -18.92
C ILE A 206 -13.27 4.25 -18.67
N THR A 207 -14.52 4.74 -18.68
CA THR A 207 -14.83 6.13 -18.38
C THR A 207 -15.61 6.22 -17.07
N LEU A 208 -15.07 6.97 -16.10
CA LEU A 208 -15.74 7.29 -14.85
C LEU A 208 -15.90 8.81 -14.77
N SER A 209 -17.01 9.28 -14.20
CA SER A 209 -17.22 10.71 -13.96
C SER A 209 -16.26 11.26 -12.89
N PRO A 210 -16.04 12.58 -12.82
CA PRO A 210 -15.24 13.17 -11.76
C PRO A 210 -15.69 12.77 -10.33
N SER A 211 -16.99 12.69 -10.11
CA SER A 211 -17.53 12.26 -8.81
C SER A 211 -17.27 10.78 -8.49
N GLN A 212 -17.20 9.89 -9.50
CA GLN A 212 -16.82 8.50 -9.30
C GLN A 212 -15.32 8.37 -8.98
N TRP A 213 -14.47 9.18 -9.60
CA TRP A 213 -13.04 9.24 -9.26
C TRP A 213 -12.80 9.77 -7.85
N GLU A 214 -13.55 10.80 -7.45
CA GLU A 214 -13.49 11.31 -6.08
C GLU A 214 -13.94 10.24 -5.07
N LEU A 215 -14.99 9.50 -5.36
CA LEU A 215 -15.45 8.39 -4.53
C LEU A 215 -14.43 7.26 -4.46
N PHE A 216 -13.77 6.91 -5.58
CA PHE A 216 -12.67 5.97 -5.61
C PHE A 216 -11.52 6.41 -4.70
N ASN A 217 -11.08 7.66 -4.83
CA ASN A 217 -10.01 8.24 -4.02
C ASN A 217 -10.30 8.08 -2.51
N LYS A 218 -11.52 8.41 -2.10
CA LYS A 218 -11.95 8.28 -0.70
C LYS A 218 -12.02 6.84 -0.23
N ARG A 219 -12.62 5.95 -1.02
CA ARG A 219 -12.85 4.57 -0.62
C ARG A 219 -11.58 3.72 -0.61
N ALA A 220 -10.67 3.95 -1.55
CA ALA A 220 -9.46 3.15 -1.66
C ALA A 220 -8.31 3.66 -0.75
N PHE A 221 -8.28 4.97 -0.46
CA PHE A 221 -7.13 5.58 0.21
C PHE A 221 -7.50 6.40 1.46
N THR A 222 -8.32 7.44 1.33
CA THR A 222 -8.58 8.36 2.44
C THR A 222 -9.21 7.65 3.64
N CYS A 223 -10.33 6.97 3.44
CA CYS A 223 -11.05 6.32 4.54
C CYS A 223 -10.33 5.08 5.09
N PRO A 224 -9.68 4.22 4.28
CA PRO A 224 -8.81 3.17 4.79
C PRO A 224 -7.65 3.67 5.65
N THR A 225 -6.98 4.75 5.21
CA THR A 225 -5.88 5.35 5.98
C THR A 225 -6.38 5.93 7.29
N LYS A 226 -7.50 6.68 7.25
CA LYS A 226 -8.16 7.16 8.47
C LYS A 226 -8.44 6.00 9.43
N TYR A 227 -9.10 4.95 8.96
CA TYR A 227 -9.43 3.80 9.80
C TYR A 227 -8.19 3.15 10.41
N ALA A 228 -7.16 2.91 9.60
CA ALA A 228 -5.90 2.31 10.04
C ALA A 228 -5.20 3.16 11.12
N THR A 229 -5.25 4.49 11.02
CA THR A 229 -4.67 5.39 12.02
C THR A 229 -5.53 5.52 13.27
N ASP A 230 -6.85 5.58 13.15
CA ASP A 230 -7.78 5.67 14.27
C ASP A 230 -7.70 4.46 15.20
N VAL A 231 -7.65 3.24 14.64
CA VAL A 231 -7.57 2.02 15.48
C VAL A 231 -6.23 1.94 16.21
N ARG A 232 -5.14 2.43 15.63
CA ARG A 232 -3.84 2.50 16.28
C ARG A 232 -3.80 3.57 17.37
N LEU A 233 -4.36 4.73 17.09
CA LEU A 233 -4.54 5.78 18.10
C LEU A 233 -5.35 5.25 19.29
N GLY A 234 -6.50 4.61 19.04
CA GLY A 234 -7.34 4.00 20.07
C GLY A 234 -6.64 2.90 20.88
N ALA A 235 -5.63 2.24 20.32
CA ALA A 235 -4.80 1.24 20.97
C ALA A 235 -3.56 1.83 21.68
N GLY A 236 -3.39 3.16 21.69
CA GLY A 236 -2.26 3.85 22.32
C GLY A 236 -0.94 3.71 21.56
N VAL A 237 -0.98 3.37 20.26
CA VAL A 237 0.22 3.28 19.43
C VAL A 237 0.62 4.67 18.94
N PRO A 238 1.89 5.09 19.07
CA PRO A 238 2.38 6.32 18.47
C PRO A 238 2.11 6.32 16.96
N THR A 239 1.29 7.26 16.52
CA THR A 239 0.77 7.28 15.15
C THR A 239 0.90 8.68 14.56
N TRP A 240 1.27 8.76 13.29
CA TRP A 240 1.32 10.00 12.50
C TRP A 240 0.58 9.78 11.20
N ARG A 241 -0.02 10.87 10.70
CA ARG A 241 -0.76 10.84 9.45
C ARG A 241 -0.37 12.01 8.57
N TYR A 242 -0.09 11.75 7.29
CA TYR A 242 0.19 12.78 6.31
C TYR A 242 -0.73 12.70 5.09
N ARG A 243 -0.79 13.80 4.34
CA ARG A 243 -1.38 13.87 3.01
C ARG A 243 -0.42 14.63 2.10
N TYR A 244 -0.01 14.01 1.00
CA TYR A 244 0.84 14.65 0.01
C TYR A 244 -0.03 15.43 -0.96
N MET A 245 0.23 16.76 -1.06
CA MET A 245 -0.62 17.72 -1.77
C MET A 245 0.04 18.26 -3.03
N ALA A 246 1.38 18.10 -3.18
CA ALA A 246 2.10 18.79 -4.23
C ALA A 246 1.72 18.32 -5.63
N ASP A 247 1.62 19.28 -6.51
CA ASP A 247 1.36 19.11 -7.94
C ASP A 247 2.47 19.83 -8.72
N TRP A 248 3.53 19.08 -9.03
CA TRP A 248 4.69 19.59 -9.76
C TRP A 248 4.49 19.40 -11.25
N PRO A 249 4.48 20.48 -12.08
CA PRO A 249 4.21 20.36 -13.53
C PRO A 249 5.11 19.38 -14.26
N ASN A 250 6.40 19.32 -13.91
CA ASN A 250 7.38 18.39 -14.50
C ASN A 250 7.16 16.92 -14.13
N LEU A 251 6.40 16.63 -13.07
CA LEU A 251 6.08 15.27 -12.59
C LEU A 251 4.67 14.81 -12.96
N ARG A 252 3.86 15.66 -13.57
CA ARG A 252 2.51 15.27 -13.99
C ARG A 252 2.54 14.16 -15.00
N LEU A 253 1.63 13.20 -14.87
CA LEU A 253 1.41 12.13 -15.84
C LEU A 253 0.66 12.63 -17.07
N TYR A 254 -0.18 13.64 -16.89
CA TYR A 254 -0.97 14.33 -17.93
C TYR A 254 -1.49 15.67 -17.42
N GLU A 255 -1.80 16.56 -18.36
CA GLU A 255 -2.42 17.86 -18.08
C GLU A 255 -3.96 17.71 -17.98
N ALA A 256 -4.61 18.73 -17.42
CA ALA A 256 -6.06 18.80 -17.37
C ALA A 256 -6.70 18.81 -18.77
N TRP A 257 -7.83 18.12 -18.94
CA TRP A 257 -8.62 18.16 -20.17
C TRP A 257 -10.12 18.09 -19.89
N ASP A 258 -10.91 18.87 -20.61
CA ASP A 258 -12.36 18.99 -20.43
C ASP A 258 -12.75 19.24 -18.95
N GLU A 259 -13.58 18.39 -18.38
CA GLU A 259 -14.01 18.46 -16.97
C GLU A 259 -13.05 17.75 -15.99
N TYR A 260 -11.97 17.13 -16.50
CA TYR A 260 -11.04 16.35 -15.69
C TYR A 260 -9.83 17.18 -15.32
N PRO A 261 -9.43 17.18 -14.03
CA PRO A 261 -8.19 17.81 -13.61
C PRO A 261 -6.98 17.07 -14.20
N ASP A 262 -5.80 17.68 -14.10
CA ASP A 262 -4.52 17.01 -14.32
C ASP A 262 -4.31 15.86 -13.33
N SER A 263 -3.13 15.21 -13.40
CA SER A 263 -2.82 14.08 -12.53
C SER A 263 -2.62 14.45 -11.05
N GLY A 264 -2.33 15.70 -10.74
CA GLY A 264 -2.16 16.21 -9.39
C GLY A 264 -1.18 15.40 -8.54
N ALA A 265 -1.42 15.34 -7.24
CA ALA A 265 -0.72 14.49 -6.29
C ALA A 265 -1.18 13.03 -6.43
N TYR A 266 -0.85 12.39 -7.55
CA TYR A 266 -1.30 11.06 -7.95
C TYR A 266 -0.68 9.94 -7.11
N HIS A 267 -1.18 8.72 -7.29
CA HIS A 267 -0.69 7.51 -6.61
C HIS A 267 0.80 7.28 -6.84
N GLY A 268 1.61 7.45 -5.80
CA GLY A 268 3.06 7.31 -5.83
C GLY A 268 3.83 8.59 -6.15
N ALA A 269 3.16 9.75 -6.36
CA ALA A 269 3.83 11.02 -6.64
C ALA A 269 4.76 11.51 -5.50
N ASP A 270 4.53 11.06 -4.27
CA ASP A 270 5.36 11.35 -3.10
C ASP A 270 6.72 10.62 -3.12
N LEU A 271 6.86 9.55 -3.89
CA LEU A 271 8.09 8.76 -3.95
C LEU A 271 9.24 9.52 -4.60
N ASP A 272 9.00 10.29 -5.65
CA ASP A 272 10.04 11.06 -6.31
C ASP A 272 10.62 12.14 -5.38
N MET A 273 9.79 12.70 -4.50
CA MET A 273 10.25 13.61 -3.45
C MET A 273 11.00 12.86 -2.34
N LEU A 274 10.48 11.71 -1.91
CA LEU A 274 11.10 10.90 -0.86
C LEU A 274 12.49 10.37 -1.22
N PHE A 275 12.69 9.98 -2.47
CA PHE A 275 13.98 9.44 -2.94
C PHE A 275 14.85 10.48 -3.63
N GLY A 276 14.34 11.69 -3.88
CA GLY A 276 15.05 12.74 -4.60
C GLY A 276 15.30 12.37 -6.07
N THR A 277 14.41 11.59 -6.68
CA THR A 277 14.56 11.01 -8.02
C THR A 277 13.84 11.79 -9.12
N ALA A 278 13.20 12.91 -8.81
CA ALA A 278 12.43 13.68 -9.78
C ALA A 278 13.24 14.04 -11.05
N PHE A 279 14.50 14.42 -10.88
CA PHE A 279 15.39 14.69 -12.04
C PHE A 279 15.67 13.42 -12.87
N ASP A 280 15.83 12.27 -12.22
CA ASP A 280 16.13 11.01 -12.93
C ASP A 280 14.93 10.54 -13.78
N VAL A 281 13.72 10.87 -13.33
CA VAL A 281 12.47 10.52 -14.01
C VAL A 281 12.15 11.50 -15.15
N THR A 282 12.33 12.80 -14.92
CA THR A 282 11.88 13.84 -15.86
C THR A 282 12.99 14.34 -16.79
N GLY A 283 14.25 14.25 -16.37
CA GLY A 283 15.38 14.92 -17.01
C GLY A 283 15.41 16.45 -16.79
N GLU A 284 14.46 16.98 -16.02
CA GLU A 284 14.33 18.39 -15.68
C GLU A 284 14.83 18.66 -14.28
N ARG A 285 15.48 19.80 -14.06
CA ARG A 285 15.95 20.18 -12.73
C ARG A 285 14.77 20.58 -11.86
N ASN A 286 14.81 20.12 -10.62
CA ASN A 286 13.85 20.55 -9.61
C ASN A 286 13.87 22.05 -9.45
N SER A 287 12.72 22.65 -9.27
CA SER A 287 12.59 24.02 -8.76
C SER A 287 13.14 24.09 -7.33
N PRO A 288 13.50 25.26 -6.82
CA PRO A 288 13.91 25.42 -5.43
C PRO A 288 12.87 24.93 -4.42
N ALA A 289 11.59 25.03 -4.73
CA ALA A 289 10.49 24.55 -3.89
C ALA A 289 10.41 23.02 -3.88
N GLU A 290 10.55 22.36 -5.04
CA GLU A 290 10.62 20.89 -5.14
C GLU A 290 11.79 20.34 -4.35
N GLU A 291 12.99 20.91 -4.55
CA GLU A 291 14.19 20.49 -3.84
C GLU A 291 14.01 20.62 -2.32
N ALA A 292 13.47 21.74 -1.85
CA ALA A 292 13.23 21.97 -0.43
C ALA A 292 12.16 21.02 0.13
N THR A 293 11.09 20.72 -0.65
CA THR A 293 10.04 19.73 -0.28
C THR A 293 10.63 18.34 -0.19
N SER A 294 11.43 17.93 -1.17
CA SER A 294 12.12 16.64 -1.18
C SER A 294 13.01 16.49 0.06
N GLN A 295 13.86 17.47 0.35
CA GLN A 295 14.73 17.46 1.53
C GLN A 295 13.94 17.40 2.83
N TYR A 296 12.81 18.10 2.92
CA TYR A 296 11.94 18.06 4.08
C TYR A 296 11.34 16.67 4.30
N ILE A 297 10.79 16.04 3.25
CA ILE A 297 10.20 14.70 3.32
C ILE A 297 11.27 13.67 3.69
N MET A 298 12.43 13.67 3.01
CA MET A 298 13.55 12.80 3.36
C MET A 298 13.98 12.96 4.82
N GLY A 299 14.01 14.19 5.33
CA GLY A 299 14.32 14.47 6.73
C GLY A 299 13.31 13.87 7.71
N ALA A 300 12.02 13.97 7.42
CA ALA A 300 10.93 13.42 8.24
C ALA A 300 10.99 11.89 8.30
N TRP A 301 11.10 11.21 7.14
CA TRP A 301 11.23 9.73 7.08
C TRP A 301 12.50 9.26 7.78
N ALA A 302 13.59 9.99 7.61
CA ALA A 302 14.83 9.72 8.33
C ALA A 302 14.71 9.92 9.84
N ALA A 303 13.93 10.89 10.30
CA ALA A 303 13.66 11.11 11.72
C ALA A 303 12.84 9.94 12.30
N PHE A 304 11.78 9.51 11.59
CA PHE A 304 11.00 8.34 11.99
C PHE A 304 11.86 7.07 11.99
N GLY A 305 12.64 6.80 10.96
CA GLY A 305 13.49 5.60 10.88
C GLY A 305 14.54 5.51 11.97
N ARG A 306 15.00 6.65 12.53
CA ARG A 306 15.95 6.71 13.65
C ARG A 306 15.31 6.46 15.00
N ASP A 307 14.17 7.05 15.23
CA ASP A 307 13.38 6.92 16.45
C ASP A 307 11.90 6.92 16.07
N PRO A 308 11.33 5.75 15.80
CA PRO A 308 9.94 5.67 15.38
C PRO A 308 8.95 6.21 16.43
N THR A 309 9.35 6.30 17.70
CA THR A 309 8.49 6.77 18.79
C THR A 309 8.52 8.29 18.97
N HIS A 310 9.68 8.94 18.82
CA HIS A 310 9.85 10.35 19.16
C HIS A 310 10.43 11.19 18.00
N GLY A 311 10.98 10.54 16.98
CA GLY A 311 11.72 11.22 15.91
C GLY A 311 10.91 12.25 15.16
N LEU A 312 9.66 11.95 14.83
CA LEU A 312 8.78 12.91 14.14
C LEU A 312 8.35 14.06 15.05
N VAL A 313 8.10 13.81 16.34
CA VAL A 313 7.81 14.90 17.29
C VAL A 313 9.03 15.83 17.41
N ALA A 314 10.23 15.26 17.50
CA ALA A 314 11.46 16.05 17.51
C ALA A 314 11.72 16.79 16.18
N TYR A 315 11.19 16.27 15.07
CA TYR A 315 11.25 16.91 13.76
C TYR A 315 10.20 18.02 13.59
N GLY A 316 9.23 18.12 14.52
CA GLY A 316 8.19 19.14 14.55
C GLY A 316 6.81 18.65 14.11
N TRP A 317 6.60 17.34 13.94
CA TRP A 317 5.27 16.81 13.59
C TRP A 317 4.47 16.51 14.85
N PRO A 318 3.20 16.96 14.95
CA PRO A 318 2.30 16.47 15.99
C PRO A 318 2.02 14.98 15.79
N GLN A 319 1.82 14.25 16.88
CA GLN A 319 1.21 12.93 16.80
C GLN A 319 -0.24 13.07 16.33
N TYR A 320 -0.71 12.10 15.55
CA TYR A 320 -2.10 12.09 15.06
C TYR A 320 -3.09 12.06 16.22
N ASP A 321 -4.05 12.96 16.14
CA ASP A 321 -5.20 13.08 17.05
C ASP A 321 -6.46 13.20 16.19
N ALA A 322 -7.46 12.36 16.44
CA ALA A 322 -8.72 12.33 15.72
C ALA A 322 -9.79 13.26 16.32
N ALA A 323 -9.46 14.01 17.37
CA ALA A 323 -10.41 14.96 17.96
C ALA A 323 -10.71 16.12 17.00
N GLU A 324 -11.96 16.59 17.00
CA GLU A 324 -12.39 17.75 16.22
C GLU A 324 -11.54 18.97 16.59
N GLY A 325 -11.02 19.65 15.57
CA GLY A 325 -10.15 20.82 15.71
C GLY A 325 -8.68 20.50 16.01
N ALA A 326 -8.31 19.23 16.11
CA ALA A 326 -6.91 18.83 16.30
C ALA A 326 -6.11 18.98 15.00
N GLU A 327 -5.19 19.93 14.96
CA GLU A 327 -4.31 20.17 13.80
C GLU A 327 -3.15 19.15 13.77
N SER A 328 -3.47 17.91 13.46
CA SER A 328 -2.53 16.78 13.51
C SER A 328 -2.33 16.02 12.20
N LEU A 329 -3.14 16.31 11.16
CA LEU A 329 -2.87 15.85 9.81
C LEU A 329 -1.81 16.75 9.17
N VAL A 330 -0.72 16.14 8.68
CA VAL A 330 0.40 16.85 8.06
C VAL A 330 0.18 16.94 6.55
N LEU A 331 0.02 18.14 6.02
CA LEU A 331 -0.02 18.40 4.58
C LEU A 331 1.41 18.65 4.09
N LEU A 332 1.86 17.84 3.12
CA LEU A 332 3.18 17.91 2.51
C LEU A 332 3.07 18.50 1.11
N GLY A 333 3.80 19.58 0.85
CA GLY A 333 3.80 20.24 -0.46
C GLY A 333 2.49 20.96 -0.79
N ASP A 334 1.71 21.37 0.19
CA ASP A 334 0.49 22.13 -0.01
C ASP A 334 0.82 23.47 -0.70
N ASP A 335 0.06 23.82 -1.75
CA ASP A 335 0.37 24.93 -2.65
C ASP A 335 1.82 24.92 -3.17
N ASN A 336 2.41 23.74 -3.34
CA ASN A 336 3.80 23.53 -3.75
C ASN A 336 4.81 24.23 -2.82
N GLN A 337 4.49 24.35 -1.51
CA GLN A 337 5.38 24.91 -0.51
C GLN A 337 6.11 23.79 0.25
N ALA A 338 7.38 24.02 0.54
CA ALA A 338 8.19 23.05 1.29
C ALA A 338 7.82 22.96 2.77
N ALA A 339 7.31 24.03 3.36
CA ALA A 339 6.88 24.05 4.75
C ALA A 339 5.59 23.22 4.90
N PRO A 340 5.52 22.27 5.86
CA PRO A 340 4.31 21.51 6.10
C PRO A 340 3.22 22.41 6.68
N ARG A 341 1.97 22.03 6.44
CA ARG A 341 0.83 22.60 7.18
C ARG A 341 0.23 21.51 8.08
N PHE A 342 -0.22 21.92 9.24
CA PHE A 342 -0.94 21.05 10.16
C PHE A 342 -2.40 21.48 10.17
N VAL A 343 -3.28 20.52 9.94
CA VAL A 343 -4.73 20.80 9.84
C VAL A 343 -5.54 19.74 10.57
N ASP A 344 -6.79 20.07 10.85
CA ASP A 344 -7.77 19.09 11.32
C ASP A 344 -8.04 18.07 10.21
N ALA A 345 -7.83 16.78 10.50
CA ALA A 345 -8.08 15.70 9.57
C ALA A 345 -9.55 15.62 9.10
N GLY A 346 -10.50 16.10 9.91
CA GLY A 346 -11.92 16.16 9.60
C GLY A 346 -12.24 16.91 8.31
N VAL A 347 -11.39 17.87 7.92
CA VAL A 347 -11.53 18.59 6.64
C VAL A 347 -11.54 17.65 5.44
N TYR A 348 -10.71 16.59 5.47
CA TYR A 348 -10.59 15.61 4.40
C TYR A 348 -11.42 14.34 4.65
N ASP A 349 -11.72 14.05 5.90
CA ASP A 349 -12.36 12.81 6.34
C ASP A 349 -13.90 12.90 6.43
N ALA A 350 -14.48 14.08 6.20
CA ALA A 350 -15.92 14.34 6.38
C ALA A 350 -16.85 13.36 5.64
N MET A 351 -16.37 12.75 4.55
CA MET A 351 -17.14 11.75 3.79
C MET A 351 -16.90 10.31 4.24
N CYS A 352 -15.93 10.06 5.13
CA CYS A 352 -15.73 8.72 5.66
C CYS A 352 -16.81 8.45 6.72
N PRO A 353 -17.54 7.34 6.66
CA PRO A 353 -18.48 6.98 7.69
C PRO A 353 -17.74 6.84 9.03
N ALA A 354 -18.40 7.23 10.11
CA ALA A 354 -17.92 6.92 11.45
C ALA A 354 -17.64 5.41 11.54
N VAL A 355 -16.59 5.03 12.29
CA VAL A 355 -16.23 3.63 12.49
C VAL A 355 -17.39 2.92 13.17
N GLU A 356 -18.25 2.28 12.38
CA GLU A 356 -19.31 1.42 12.89
C GLU A 356 -18.75 0.00 13.06
N LYS A 357 -19.16 -0.66 14.14
CA LYS A 357 -18.64 -1.98 14.52
C LYS A 357 -18.80 -3.08 13.45
N ASN A 358 -19.69 -2.90 12.48
CA ASN A 358 -20.08 -3.96 11.54
C ASN A 358 -19.71 -3.69 10.07
N ASP A 359 -19.47 -2.45 9.69
CA ASP A 359 -18.97 -2.07 8.36
C ASP A 359 -18.39 -0.65 8.40
N PRO A 360 -17.16 -0.49 8.89
CA PRO A 360 -16.51 0.83 8.98
C PRO A 360 -16.18 1.44 7.63
N LEU A 361 -16.33 0.69 6.53
CA LEU A 361 -15.99 1.10 5.17
C LEU A 361 -17.08 0.65 4.18
N PRO A 362 -18.34 1.15 4.31
CA PRO A 362 -19.45 0.70 3.50
C PRO A 362 -19.19 0.90 2.00
N GLY A 363 -19.57 -0.09 1.20
CA GLY A 363 -19.60 -0.01 -0.26
C GLY A 363 -18.33 -0.45 -1.00
N ARG A 364 -17.48 -1.26 -0.41
CA ARG A 364 -16.30 -1.86 -1.09
C ARG A 364 -16.64 -2.89 -2.19
N GLY A 365 -17.88 -3.28 -2.36
CA GLY A 365 -18.31 -4.21 -3.40
C GLY A 365 -18.80 -3.57 -4.67
N ALA A 366 -18.74 -2.24 -4.80
CA ALA A 366 -19.36 -1.51 -5.91
C ALA A 366 -18.40 -0.49 -6.53
N PHE A 367 -17.35 -1.00 -7.19
CA PHE A 367 -16.65 -0.31 -8.27
C PHE A 367 -16.57 -1.20 -9.47
#